data_609383482b67f8a177ba2b16ee70c822
#
_entry.id   609383482b67f8a177ba2b16ee70c822
#
_cell.length_a   1.000
_cell.length_b   1.000
_cell.length_c   1.000
_cell.angle_alpha   90.00
_cell.angle_beta   90.00
_cell.angle_gamma   90.00
#
_symmetry.space_group_name_H-M   'P 1'
#
loop_
_entity.id
_entity.type
_entity.pdbx_description
1 polymer ?
#
loop_
_entity_poly.entity_id
_entity_poly.type
_entity_poly.pdbx_seq_one_letter_code
_entity_poly.pdbx_strand_id
1 'polypeptide(L)'
;MVRAVRRLIMAAVALFALMTMGAPLAAAAMKCPHQLGSQQQLTDAGGAATAEWTLTDLRPSSDAAPGYPLAGRLWEATVTVRAAAGAVTPVIPNFGAMGAGHTQYPVLWQLATPAGISAATLSEGQSATGKIYFDVTGPDPMAVAYNAGGPKPAMMWCNMAAMAPMMSKPMTMSMPMDDCPCCDAGCPGCPERR
;
A
#
# COMPACT_ATOMS: atom_id res chain seq x y z
N MET A 1 -23.06 -33.21 -45.75
CA MET A 1 -23.18 -32.44 -44.51
C MET A 1 -22.11 -32.77 -43.47
N VAL A 2 -21.70 -34.02 -43.25
CA VAL A 2 -20.73 -34.40 -42.21
C VAL A 2 -19.31 -33.79 -42.39
N ARG A 3 -18.84 -33.58 -43.63
CA ARG A 3 -17.51 -33.01 -43.92
C ARG A 3 -17.40 -31.50 -43.63
N ALA A 4 -18.50 -30.76 -43.73
CA ALA A 4 -18.54 -29.32 -43.44
C ALA A 4 -18.51 -29.06 -41.92
N VAL A 5 -19.25 -29.87 -41.15
CA VAL A 5 -19.27 -29.78 -39.68
C VAL A 5 -17.88 -30.09 -39.06
N ARG A 6 -17.16 -31.08 -39.63
CA ARG A 6 -15.81 -31.46 -39.16
C ARG A 6 -14.77 -30.36 -39.38
N ARG A 7 -14.90 -29.56 -40.46
CA ARG A 7 -14.01 -28.41 -40.74
C ARG A 7 -14.31 -27.24 -39.82
N LEU A 8 -15.57 -27.01 -39.45
CA LEU A 8 -15.98 -25.97 -38.49
C LEU A 8 -15.49 -26.25 -37.07
N ILE A 9 -15.53 -27.53 -36.64
CA ILE A 9 -15.05 -27.93 -35.30
C ILE A 9 -13.54 -27.78 -35.20
N MET A 10 -12.78 -28.13 -36.25
CA MET A 10 -11.30 -27.93 -36.25
C MET A 10 -10.88 -26.47 -36.28
N ALA A 11 -11.64 -25.61 -36.91
CA ALA A 11 -11.38 -24.14 -36.88
C ALA A 11 -11.66 -23.51 -35.51
N ALA A 12 -12.70 -23.99 -34.79
CA ALA A 12 -13.03 -23.52 -33.47
C ALA A 12 -12.00 -23.94 -32.41
N VAL A 13 -11.44 -25.15 -32.52
CA VAL A 13 -10.37 -25.62 -31.60
C VAL A 13 -9.06 -24.86 -31.82
N ALA A 14 -8.71 -24.50 -33.07
CA ALA A 14 -7.52 -23.71 -33.36
C ALA A 14 -7.63 -22.27 -32.84
N LEU A 15 -8.82 -21.67 -32.81
CA LEU A 15 -9.00 -20.31 -32.26
C LEU A 15 -8.94 -20.27 -30.73
N PHE A 16 -9.28 -21.38 -30.05
CA PHE A 16 -9.24 -21.42 -28.58
C PHE A 16 -7.84 -21.62 -28.01
N ALA A 17 -6.91 -22.14 -28.79
CA ALA A 17 -5.53 -22.39 -28.38
C ALA A 17 -4.64 -21.11 -28.40
N LEU A 18 -5.09 -19.99 -29.01
CA LEU A 18 -4.32 -18.74 -29.07
C LEU A 18 -4.62 -17.75 -27.95
N MET A 19 -5.55 -18.05 -27.03
CA MET A 19 -5.94 -17.11 -25.95
C MET A 19 -5.26 -17.37 -24.60
N THR A 20 -4.26 -18.24 -24.52
CA THR A 20 -3.50 -18.43 -23.28
C THR A 20 -2.11 -17.77 -23.33
N MET A 21 -1.98 -16.61 -23.95
CA MET A 21 -0.89 -15.72 -23.63
C MET A 21 -1.20 -15.10 -22.26
N GLY A 22 -0.66 -15.75 -21.21
CA GLY A 22 -0.70 -15.21 -19.86
C GLY A 22 -0.08 -13.81 -19.89
N ALA A 23 -0.93 -12.79 -19.82
CA ALA A 23 -0.45 -11.44 -19.56
C ALA A 23 0.36 -11.51 -18.26
N PRO A 24 1.61 -10.99 -18.22
CA PRO A 24 2.33 -10.88 -16.98
C PRO A 24 1.43 -10.07 -16.05
N LEU A 25 1.09 -10.63 -14.88
CA LEU A 25 0.50 -9.88 -13.79
C LEU A 25 1.53 -8.79 -13.45
N ALA A 26 1.42 -7.64 -14.10
CA ALA A 26 2.15 -6.45 -13.71
C ALA A 26 1.74 -6.24 -12.25
N ALA A 27 2.65 -6.55 -11.33
CA ALA A 27 2.51 -6.18 -9.94
C ALA A 27 2.23 -4.68 -9.95
N ALA A 28 0.99 -4.30 -9.64
CA ALA A 28 0.60 -2.91 -9.59
C ALA A 28 1.50 -2.25 -8.55
N ALA A 29 2.52 -1.55 -9.00
CA ALA A 29 3.38 -0.77 -8.12
C ALA A 29 2.46 0.14 -7.33
N MET A 30 2.53 0.04 -6.00
CA MET A 30 1.72 0.84 -5.09
C MET A 30 2.02 2.31 -5.39
N LYS A 31 1.13 2.98 -6.12
CA LYS A 31 1.27 4.40 -6.39
C LYS A 31 1.04 5.13 -5.08
N CYS A 32 2.11 5.65 -4.52
CA CYS A 32 2.08 6.51 -3.35
C CYS A 32 1.92 7.96 -3.78
N PRO A 33 0.73 8.55 -3.65
CA PRO A 33 0.50 9.92 -4.09
C PRO A 33 1.17 10.95 -3.18
N HIS A 34 1.37 10.64 -1.91
CA HIS A 34 1.87 11.59 -0.91
C HIS A 34 2.93 10.94 -0.02
N GLN A 35 4.04 11.67 0.22
CA GLN A 35 5.08 11.24 1.15
C GLN A 35 4.73 11.63 2.60
N LEU A 36 5.38 10.96 3.57
CA LEU A 36 5.33 11.40 4.97
C LEU A 36 5.69 12.88 5.08
N GLY A 37 4.99 13.62 5.93
CA GLY A 37 5.13 15.07 6.11
C GLY A 37 4.27 15.91 5.16
N SER A 38 3.68 15.35 4.10
CA SER A 38 2.75 16.09 3.26
C SER A 38 1.40 16.28 3.95
N GLN A 39 0.81 17.46 3.74
CA GLN A 39 -0.54 17.77 4.20
C GLN A 39 -1.58 17.26 3.20
N GLN A 40 -2.62 16.65 3.72
CA GLN A 40 -3.78 16.22 2.94
C GLN A 40 -5.06 16.76 3.57
N GLN A 41 -6.08 16.98 2.77
CA GLN A 41 -7.38 17.49 3.22
C GLN A 41 -8.47 16.45 3.04
N LEU A 42 -9.38 16.41 3.98
CA LEU A 42 -10.59 15.60 3.91
C LEU A 42 -11.78 16.48 4.30
N THR A 43 -12.68 16.66 3.35
CA THR A 43 -13.95 17.35 3.57
C THR A 43 -15.03 16.32 3.83
N ASP A 44 -15.90 16.57 4.79
CA ASP A 44 -17.03 15.70 5.09
C ASP A 44 -18.03 15.63 3.92
N ALA A 45 -18.91 14.64 3.94
CA ALA A 45 -19.88 14.42 2.89
C ALA A 45 -20.88 15.60 2.71
N GLY A 46 -21.07 16.40 3.74
CA GLY A 46 -21.93 17.57 3.72
C GLY A 46 -21.22 18.85 3.27
N GLY A 47 -19.90 18.84 3.14
CA GLY A 47 -19.08 20.01 2.81
C GLY A 47 -18.97 21.03 3.95
N ALA A 48 -19.47 20.71 5.15
CA ALA A 48 -19.57 21.63 6.28
C ALA A 48 -18.27 21.68 7.11
N ALA A 49 -17.48 20.61 7.10
CA ALA A 49 -16.23 20.53 7.84
C ALA A 49 -15.08 20.05 6.94
N THR A 50 -13.92 20.65 7.11
CA THR A 50 -12.68 20.25 6.41
C THR A 50 -11.59 20.05 7.43
N ALA A 51 -11.02 18.83 7.44
CA ALA A 51 -9.87 18.45 8.24
C ALA A 51 -8.60 18.46 7.40
N GLU A 52 -7.54 19.08 7.89
CA GLU A 52 -6.19 18.99 7.35
C GLU A 52 -5.39 18.01 8.19
N TRP A 53 -4.76 17.03 7.52
CA TRP A 53 -4.00 15.98 8.17
C TRP A 53 -2.56 15.99 7.69
N THR A 54 -1.64 15.84 8.63
CA THR A 54 -0.21 15.61 8.35
C THR A 54 0.26 14.42 9.17
N LEU A 55 1.01 13.52 8.56
CA LEU A 55 1.55 12.34 9.21
C LEU A 55 3.06 12.25 8.99
N THR A 56 3.81 12.06 10.09
CA THR A 56 5.29 11.97 10.11
C THR A 56 5.75 10.79 10.95
N ASP A 57 7.06 10.55 10.97
CA ASP A 57 7.76 9.68 11.94
C ASP A 57 7.25 8.22 12.03
N LEU A 58 6.86 7.62 10.90
CA LEU A 58 6.52 6.20 10.88
C LEU A 58 7.76 5.35 11.18
N ARG A 59 7.83 4.77 12.41
CA ARG A 59 9.01 4.07 12.93
C ARG A 59 8.65 3.10 14.06
N PRO A 60 9.55 2.16 14.43
CA PRO A 60 9.42 1.42 15.68
C PRO A 60 9.30 2.35 16.87
N SER A 61 8.35 2.06 17.76
CA SER A 61 8.11 2.84 18.97
C SER A 61 8.98 2.35 20.12
N SER A 62 9.47 3.29 20.93
CA SER A 62 10.06 3.03 22.24
C SER A 62 9.08 3.26 23.38
N ASP A 63 7.86 3.68 23.09
CA ASP A 63 6.85 3.93 24.10
C ASP A 63 6.35 2.62 24.72
N ALA A 64 5.92 2.67 25.96
CA ALA A 64 5.27 1.55 26.59
C ALA A 64 3.81 1.40 26.08
N ALA A 65 3.34 0.14 26.00
CA ALA A 65 1.95 -0.17 25.70
C ALA A 65 1.26 -0.78 26.94
N PRO A 66 1.00 0.01 27.99
CA PRO A 66 0.49 -0.50 29.24
C PRO A 66 -0.89 -1.12 29.04
N GLY A 67 -1.07 -2.35 29.54
CA GLY A 67 -2.36 -3.05 29.49
C GLY A 67 -2.74 -3.56 28.09
N TYR A 68 -1.89 -3.39 27.06
CA TYR A 68 -2.13 -3.92 25.73
C TYR A 68 -1.15 -5.02 25.38
N PRO A 69 -1.59 -6.28 25.21
CA PRO A 69 -0.71 -7.39 24.83
C PRO A 69 -0.33 -7.24 23.34
N LEU A 70 0.95 -6.98 23.07
CA LEU A 70 1.47 -6.94 21.71
C LEU A 70 1.79 -8.36 21.22
N ALA A 71 1.39 -8.66 19.99
CA ALA A 71 1.76 -9.89 19.29
C ALA A 71 3.04 -9.73 18.47
N GLY A 72 3.38 -8.49 18.10
CA GLY A 72 4.54 -8.13 17.32
C GLY A 72 5.34 -6.98 17.92
N ARG A 73 5.78 -6.06 17.08
CA ARG A 73 6.53 -4.86 17.48
C ARG A 73 5.63 -3.64 17.47
N LEU A 74 5.71 -2.84 18.53
CA LEU A 74 5.00 -1.56 18.54
C LEU A 74 5.65 -0.59 17.56
N TRP A 75 4.83 -0.04 16.68
CA TRP A 75 5.20 1.04 15.77
C TRP A 75 4.37 2.27 16.09
N GLU A 76 4.93 3.44 15.76
CA GLU A 76 4.29 4.72 15.97
C GLU A 76 4.35 5.59 14.72
N ALA A 77 3.39 6.49 14.60
CA ALA A 77 3.46 7.64 13.70
C ALA A 77 2.92 8.87 14.42
N THR A 78 3.49 10.03 14.13
CA THR A 78 2.99 11.32 14.63
C THR A 78 1.95 11.87 13.67
N VAL A 79 0.77 12.19 14.20
CA VAL A 79 -0.35 12.73 13.43
C VAL A 79 -0.67 14.12 13.93
N THR A 80 -0.82 15.07 13.02
CA THR A 80 -1.40 16.39 13.29
C THR A 80 -2.69 16.53 12.50
N VAL A 81 -3.75 16.95 13.16
CA VAL A 81 -5.03 17.29 12.54
C VAL A 81 -5.39 18.73 12.88
N ARG A 82 -5.89 19.48 11.90
CA ARG A 82 -6.39 20.84 12.05
C ARG A 82 -7.81 20.92 11.46
N ALA A 83 -8.70 21.56 12.16
CA ALA A 83 -10.01 21.94 11.64
C ALA A 83 -9.84 23.19 10.75
N ALA A 84 -9.77 23.00 9.42
CA ALA A 84 -9.58 24.08 8.46
C ALA A 84 -10.88 24.84 8.20
N ALA A 85 -12.02 24.14 8.29
CA ALA A 85 -13.36 24.74 8.25
C ALA A 85 -14.29 23.91 9.13
N GLY A 86 -15.20 24.57 9.82
CA GLY A 86 -16.18 23.95 10.69
C GLY A 86 -15.58 23.19 11.88
N ALA A 87 -16.39 22.36 12.53
CA ALA A 87 -15.97 21.54 13.65
C ALA A 87 -15.56 20.13 13.15
N VAL A 88 -14.37 19.64 13.55
CA VAL A 88 -13.82 18.36 13.14
C VAL A 88 -13.63 17.44 14.34
N THR A 89 -14.20 16.24 14.28
CA THR A 89 -13.91 15.18 15.25
C THR A 89 -12.99 14.15 14.59
N PRO A 90 -11.74 13.98 15.06
CA PRO A 90 -10.81 13.01 14.51
C PRO A 90 -11.30 11.56 14.70
N VAL A 91 -11.43 10.79 13.61
CA VAL A 91 -11.83 9.37 13.68
C VAL A 91 -10.57 8.51 13.62
N ILE A 92 -9.92 8.33 14.77
CA ILE A 92 -8.63 7.61 14.87
C ILE A 92 -8.72 6.15 14.39
N PRO A 93 -9.80 5.38 14.63
CA PRO A 93 -9.91 4.00 14.13
C PRO A 93 -9.81 3.83 12.61
N ASN A 94 -9.94 4.92 11.84
CA ASN A 94 -9.83 4.89 10.39
C ASN A 94 -8.39 4.76 9.87
N PHE A 95 -7.38 4.92 10.75
CA PHE A 95 -5.98 4.74 10.38
C PHE A 95 -5.59 3.26 10.32
N GLY A 96 -4.68 2.94 9.40
CA GLY A 96 -4.05 1.63 9.30
C GLY A 96 -2.67 1.76 8.66
N ALA A 97 -1.67 1.06 9.20
CA ALA A 97 -0.36 0.98 8.59
C ALA A 97 -0.33 -0.15 7.55
N MET A 98 0.48 0.01 6.52
CA MET A 98 0.58 -0.90 5.38
C MET A 98 2.03 -1.34 5.17
N GLY A 99 2.26 -2.64 5.22
CA GLY A 99 3.54 -3.29 4.92
C GLY A 99 3.61 -3.86 3.51
N ALA A 100 4.72 -4.53 3.19
CA ALA A 100 4.89 -5.24 1.93
C ALA A 100 3.83 -6.33 1.76
N GLY A 101 3.50 -6.67 0.50
CA GLY A 101 2.52 -7.71 0.20
C GLY A 101 1.09 -7.39 0.61
N HIS A 102 0.74 -6.10 0.69
CA HIS A 102 -0.59 -5.62 1.13
C HIS A 102 -0.96 -5.99 2.58
N THR A 103 0.04 -6.32 3.41
CA THR A 103 -0.19 -6.54 4.84
C THR A 103 -0.69 -5.25 5.49
N GLN A 104 -1.78 -5.35 6.27
CA GLN A 104 -2.36 -4.21 6.96
C GLN A 104 -2.30 -4.41 8.46
N TYR A 105 -2.01 -3.34 9.18
CA TYR A 105 -1.97 -3.27 10.64
C TYR A 105 -2.95 -2.20 11.10
N PRO A 106 -4.07 -2.58 11.74
CA PRO A 106 -5.03 -1.60 12.24
C PRO A 106 -4.38 -0.76 13.34
N VAL A 107 -4.84 0.49 13.48
CA VAL A 107 -4.41 1.35 14.58
C VAL A 107 -4.89 0.79 15.92
N LEU A 108 -4.03 0.87 16.93
CA LEU A 108 -4.34 0.52 18.31
C LEU A 108 -5.07 1.68 19.01
N TRP A 109 -6.29 1.97 18.57
CA TRP A 109 -7.07 3.09 19.09
C TRP A 109 -7.46 2.96 20.58
N GLN A 110 -7.42 1.73 21.11
CA GLN A 110 -7.68 1.45 22.54
C GLN A 110 -6.44 1.68 23.43
N LEU A 111 -5.26 1.84 22.82
CA LEU A 111 -4.03 2.06 23.57
C LEU A 111 -4.00 3.49 24.11
N ALA A 112 -4.38 3.65 25.37
CA ALA A 112 -4.36 4.94 26.06
C ALA A 112 -2.91 5.27 26.51
N THR A 113 -2.29 6.23 25.85
CA THR A 113 -0.99 6.77 26.25
C THR A 113 -1.05 8.28 26.34
N PRO A 114 -0.23 8.92 27.21
CA PRO A 114 -0.18 10.39 27.29
C PRO A 114 0.26 11.06 25.99
N ALA A 115 1.01 10.32 25.12
CA ALA A 115 1.47 10.80 23.83
C ALA A 115 0.46 10.58 22.70
N GLY A 116 -0.63 9.83 22.93
CA GLY A 116 -1.66 9.54 21.94
C GLY A 116 -2.39 10.79 21.46
N ILE A 117 -2.79 10.78 20.18
CA ILE A 117 -3.60 11.88 19.64
C ILE A 117 -4.98 11.90 20.27
N SER A 118 -5.44 13.10 20.61
CA SER A 118 -6.80 13.31 21.14
C SER A 118 -7.86 13.14 20.05
N ALA A 119 -8.93 12.42 20.36
CA ALA A 119 -10.14 12.33 19.54
C ALA A 119 -11.19 13.39 19.88
N ALA A 120 -10.85 14.39 20.70
CA ALA A 120 -11.76 15.49 21.02
C ALA A 120 -12.11 16.30 19.78
N THR A 121 -13.34 16.81 19.73
CA THR A 121 -13.78 17.70 18.65
C THR A 121 -12.99 19.00 18.68
N LEU A 122 -12.47 19.38 17.53
CA LEU A 122 -11.72 20.62 17.27
C LEU A 122 -12.69 21.63 16.68
N SER A 123 -12.71 22.84 17.22
CA SER A 123 -13.37 23.98 16.57
C SER A 123 -12.51 24.48 15.41
N GLU A 124 -13.11 25.21 14.48
CA GLU A 124 -12.39 25.82 13.36
C GLU A 124 -11.13 26.57 13.81
N GLY A 125 -10.03 26.33 13.10
CA GLY A 125 -8.71 26.86 13.39
C GLY A 125 -7.91 26.09 14.44
N GLN A 126 -8.54 25.23 15.25
CA GLN A 126 -7.87 24.42 16.27
C GLN A 126 -7.13 23.24 15.65
N SER A 127 -6.08 22.80 16.34
CA SER A 127 -5.26 21.64 15.93
C SER A 127 -5.01 20.73 17.13
N ALA A 128 -4.85 19.44 16.84
CA ALA A 128 -4.34 18.45 17.79
C ALA A 128 -3.16 17.70 17.15
N THR A 129 -2.15 17.39 17.96
CA THR A 129 -0.99 16.59 17.56
C THR A 129 -0.78 15.49 18.59
N GLY A 130 -0.45 14.30 18.13
CA GLY A 130 -0.15 13.17 19.00
C GLY A 130 0.24 11.94 18.19
N LYS A 131 0.49 10.83 18.87
CA LYS A 131 0.90 9.59 18.26
C LYS A 131 -0.29 8.66 17.99
N ILE A 132 -0.17 7.87 16.94
CA ILE A 132 -0.97 6.67 16.69
C ILE A 132 -0.02 5.47 16.69
N TYR A 133 -0.54 4.31 17.08
CA TYR A 133 0.27 3.12 17.30
C TYR A 133 -0.27 1.93 16.50
N PHE A 134 0.63 1.01 16.13
CA PHE A 134 0.32 -0.20 15.38
C PHE A 134 1.07 -1.40 15.97
N ASP A 135 0.42 -2.55 16.05
CA ASP A 135 1.07 -3.83 16.38
C ASP A 135 1.52 -4.52 15.09
N VAL A 136 2.82 -4.48 14.82
CA VAL A 136 3.40 -4.98 13.57
C VAL A 136 3.89 -6.40 13.76
N THR A 137 3.12 -7.36 13.26
CA THR A 137 3.37 -8.80 13.35
C THR A 137 4.10 -9.40 12.15
N GLY A 138 4.42 -8.58 11.15
CA GLY A 138 5.04 -9.00 9.88
C GLY A 138 6.02 -7.96 9.33
N PRO A 139 6.03 -7.74 8.01
CA PRO A 139 6.92 -6.78 7.36
C PRO A 139 6.73 -5.36 7.90
N ASP A 140 7.83 -4.61 7.95
CA ASP A 140 7.81 -3.22 8.40
C ASP A 140 6.83 -2.39 7.56
N PRO A 141 6.04 -1.52 8.19
CA PRO A 141 5.12 -0.67 7.47
C PRO A 141 5.87 0.39 6.66
N MET A 142 5.41 0.60 5.44
CA MET A 142 5.96 1.56 4.49
C MET A 142 5.00 2.71 4.21
N ALA A 143 3.76 2.59 4.65
CA ALA A 143 2.74 3.61 4.45
C ALA A 143 1.73 3.59 5.60
N VAL A 144 1.02 4.69 5.75
CA VAL A 144 -0.18 4.79 6.58
C VAL A 144 -1.33 5.29 5.73
N ALA A 145 -2.46 4.62 5.82
CA ALA A 145 -3.68 4.95 5.12
C ALA A 145 -4.76 5.41 6.10
N TYR A 146 -5.64 6.29 5.65
CA TYR A 146 -6.87 6.68 6.33
C TYR A 146 -8.07 6.25 5.50
N ASN A 147 -8.92 5.39 6.05
CA ASN A 147 -10.06 4.80 5.38
C ASN A 147 -11.36 5.45 5.87
N ALA A 148 -12.04 6.15 4.99
CA ALA A 148 -13.32 6.81 5.28
C ALA A 148 -14.54 5.98 4.83
N GLY A 149 -14.43 4.63 4.84
CA GLY A 149 -15.51 3.71 4.48
C GLY A 149 -15.66 3.43 2.97
N GLY A 150 -14.81 4.00 2.12
CA GLY A 150 -14.80 3.73 0.68
C GLY A 150 -13.95 2.52 0.30
N PRO A 151 -13.99 2.09 -0.99
CA PRO A 151 -13.20 0.95 -1.49
C PRO A 151 -11.70 1.26 -1.59
N LYS A 152 -11.32 2.52 -1.46
CA LYS A 152 -9.92 3.00 -1.47
C LYS A 152 -9.70 3.91 -0.27
N PRO A 153 -8.47 3.98 0.25
CA PRO A 153 -8.12 4.97 1.26
C PRO A 153 -8.45 6.38 0.78
N ALA A 154 -9.05 7.19 1.65
CA ALA A 154 -9.30 8.59 1.38
C ALA A 154 -7.99 9.40 1.37
N MET A 155 -7.03 9.00 2.21
CA MET A 155 -5.69 9.60 2.30
C MET A 155 -4.65 8.50 2.52
N MET A 156 -3.42 8.72 2.02
CA MET A 156 -2.30 7.80 2.21
C MET A 156 -0.98 8.57 2.25
N TRP A 157 -0.13 8.22 3.21
CA TRP A 157 1.24 8.75 3.34
C TRP A 157 2.24 7.61 3.27
N CYS A 158 3.29 7.78 2.47
CA CYS A 158 4.28 6.76 2.22
C CYS A 158 5.66 7.16 2.69
N ASN A 159 6.35 6.20 3.29
CA ASN A 159 7.76 6.31 3.62
C ASN A 159 8.59 6.01 2.37
N MET A 160 8.92 7.05 1.60
CA MET A 160 9.67 6.90 0.35
C MET A 160 11.06 6.30 0.58
N ALA A 161 11.69 6.58 1.74
CA ALA A 161 12.99 6.00 2.07
C ALA A 161 12.92 4.48 2.28
N ALA A 162 11.85 3.99 2.93
CA ALA A 162 11.62 2.55 3.10
C ALA A 162 11.25 1.85 1.78
N MET A 163 10.70 2.57 0.81
CA MET A 163 10.31 2.04 -0.50
C MET A 163 11.46 2.03 -1.52
N ALA A 164 12.49 2.86 -1.35
CA ALA A 164 13.60 3.00 -2.28
C ALA A 164 14.30 1.67 -2.62
N PRO A 165 14.59 0.76 -1.67
CA PRO A 165 15.22 -0.53 -1.98
C PRO A 165 14.37 -1.44 -2.88
N MET A 166 13.04 -1.29 -2.84
CA MET A 166 12.13 -2.07 -3.68
C MET A 166 12.05 -1.52 -5.11
N MET A 167 12.24 -0.21 -5.27
CA MET A 167 12.25 0.44 -6.59
C MET A 167 13.58 0.29 -7.32
N SER A 168 14.67 0.10 -6.60
CA SER A 168 16.05 0.01 -7.15
C SER A 168 16.51 -1.41 -7.44
N LYS A 169 15.70 -2.43 -7.19
CA LYS A 169 16.06 -3.81 -7.55
C LYS A 169 15.90 -3.97 -9.07
N PRO A 170 16.99 -3.95 -9.87
CA PRO A 170 16.87 -4.33 -11.26
C PRO A 170 16.35 -5.76 -11.27
N MET A 171 15.34 -6.06 -12.08
CA MET A 171 15.01 -7.44 -12.42
C MET A 171 16.20 -7.99 -13.23
N THR A 172 17.24 -8.43 -12.53
CA THR A 172 18.21 -9.33 -13.13
C THR A 172 17.49 -10.65 -13.32
N MET A 173 16.87 -10.81 -14.49
CA MET A 173 16.65 -12.13 -15.06
C MET A 173 18.05 -12.69 -15.40
N SER A 174 18.78 -13.14 -14.41
CA SER A 174 19.87 -14.07 -14.60
C SER A 174 19.22 -15.44 -14.82
N MET A 175 18.75 -15.68 -16.04
CA MET A 175 18.66 -17.07 -16.51
C MET A 175 20.11 -17.57 -16.60
N PRO A 176 20.44 -18.72 -15.95
CA PRO A 176 21.70 -19.38 -16.23
C PRO A 176 21.74 -19.61 -17.74
N MET A 177 22.80 -19.16 -18.38
CA MET A 177 22.99 -19.29 -19.86
C MET A 177 23.06 -20.76 -20.31
N ASP A 178 23.12 -21.69 -19.36
CA ASP A 178 23.26 -23.13 -19.63
C ASP A 178 21.93 -23.83 -19.94
N ASP A 179 20.78 -23.20 -19.67
CA ASP A 179 19.43 -23.77 -19.89
C ASP A 179 18.64 -23.02 -21.00
N CYS A 180 19.31 -22.42 -21.97
CA CYS A 180 18.61 -21.80 -23.08
C CYS A 180 18.39 -22.83 -24.20
N PRO A 181 17.19 -23.44 -24.34
CA PRO A 181 16.94 -24.46 -25.36
C PRO A 181 17.02 -23.93 -26.79
N CYS A 182 17.22 -22.61 -26.97
CA CYS A 182 17.40 -21.97 -28.28
C CYS A 182 18.85 -21.90 -28.75
N CYS A 183 19.86 -22.21 -27.90
CA CYS A 183 21.27 -22.15 -28.31
C CYS A 183 21.69 -23.31 -29.22
N ASP A 184 20.93 -24.41 -29.22
CA ASP A 184 21.21 -25.57 -30.12
C ASP A 184 20.54 -25.47 -31.52
N ALA A 185 19.68 -24.48 -31.73
CA ALA A 185 18.85 -24.38 -32.95
C ALA A 185 19.20 -23.22 -33.88
N GLY A 186 20.38 -22.59 -33.76
CA GLY A 186 20.87 -21.62 -34.77
C GLY A 186 20.00 -20.36 -34.86
N CYS A 187 19.54 -19.79 -33.76
CA CYS A 187 18.79 -18.54 -33.78
C CYS A 187 19.68 -17.36 -34.21
N PRO A 188 19.23 -16.49 -35.12
CA PRO A 188 19.98 -15.31 -35.53
C PRO A 188 19.98 -14.30 -34.40
N GLY A 189 21.10 -14.14 -33.69
CA GLY A 189 21.28 -13.21 -32.60
C GLY A 189 22.06 -13.69 -31.39
N CYS A 190 22.51 -14.96 -31.38
CA CYS A 190 23.44 -15.45 -30.35
C CYS A 190 24.88 -15.06 -30.73
N PRO A 191 25.68 -14.49 -29.79
CA PRO A 191 27.10 -14.24 -30.06
C PRO A 191 27.84 -15.58 -30.19
N GLU A 192 28.55 -15.75 -31.33
CA GLU A 192 29.42 -16.92 -31.57
C GLU A 192 30.43 -17.12 -30.45
N ARG A 193 30.45 -18.32 -29.89
CA ARG A 193 31.56 -18.75 -29.01
C ARG A 193 32.86 -18.75 -29.82
N ARG A 194 33.80 -17.91 -29.45
CA ARG A 194 35.22 -18.08 -29.78
C ARG A 194 35.94 -18.74 -28.63
#